data_992d65144f977c2e7a58943df2d9e580
#
_entry.id   992d65144f977c2e7a58943df2d9e580
#
_cell.length_a   1.000
_cell.length_b   1.000
_cell.length_c   1.000
_cell.angle_alpha   90.00
_cell.angle_beta   90.00
_cell.angle_gamma   90.00
#
_symmetry.space_group_name_H-M   'P 1'
#
loop_
_entity.id
_entity.type
_entity.pdbx_description
1 polymer ?
#
loop_
_entity_poly.entity_id
_entity_poly.type
_entity_poly.pdbx_seq_one_letter_code
_entity_poly.pdbx_strand_id
1 'polypeptide(L)'
;MKYSQAKQGRVFVIRLEDGDILHEEIEKLAAENGIRAAALLAVGGADTGSTLVVGPAEGRTKPIVPLEHILDNVYEVAGVGTLFSDDTGKQGSHTGHLVHIIQDV
;
A
#
# COMPACT_ATOMS: atom_id res chain seq x y z
N MET A 1 3.65 26.11 6.93
CA MET A 1 3.82 25.10 5.86
C MET A 1 5.30 24.74 5.73
N LYS A 2 5.59 23.49 5.53
CA LYS A 2 6.95 23.04 5.21
C LYS A 2 6.90 22.30 3.88
N TYR A 3 7.90 22.52 3.06
CA TYR A 3 7.98 21.85 1.76
C TYR A 3 9.43 21.61 1.34
N SER A 4 9.60 20.70 0.40
CA SER A 4 10.87 20.46 -0.26
C SER A 4 10.63 20.15 -1.73
N GLN A 5 11.66 20.28 -2.51
CA GLN A 5 11.66 19.88 -3.91
C GLN A 5 12.40 18.57 -4.08
N ALA A 6 11.89 17.70 -4.93
CA ALA A 6 12.52 16.43 -5.24
C ALA A 6 12.54 16.19 -6.73
N LYS A 7 13.36 15.25 -7.16
CA LYS A 7 13.40 14.74 -8.53
C LYS A 7 12.80 13.33 -8.53
N GLN A 8 12.07 13.01 -9.60
CA GLN A 8 11.61 11.65 -9.81
C GLN A 8 12.82 10.73 -10.04
N GLY A 9 12.85 9.63 -9.31
CA GLY A 9 13.86 8.60 -9.45
C GLY A 9 13.43 7.52 -10.43
N ARG A 10 13.72 6.26 -10.06
CA ARG A 10 13.39 5.09 -10.89
C ARG A 10 11.89 4.89 -11.01
N VAL A 11 11.46 4.35 -12.14
CA VAL A 11 10.06 3.95 -12.36
C VAL A 11 10.02 2.45 -12.60
N PHE A 12 9.16 1.76 -11.89
CA PHE A 12 8.89 0.33 -12.05
C PHE A 12 7.46 0.17 -12.54
N VAL A 13 7.28 -0.63 -13.56
CA VAL A 13 5.96 -1.06 -14.00
C VAL A 13 5.78 -2.51 -13.56
N ILE A 14 4.81 -2.75 -12.69
CA ILE A 14 4.62 -4.04 -12.03
C ILE A 14 3.29 -4.62 -12.49
N ARG A 15 3.33 -5.85 -12.94
CA ARG A 15 2.14 -6.64 -13.20
C ARG A 15 2.03 -7.72 -12.12
N LEU A 16 0.96 -7.66 -11.36
CA LEU A 16 0.64 -8.71 -10.41
C LEU A 16 -0.06 -9.87 -11.11
N GLU A 17 0.20 -11.06 -10.65
CA GLU A 17 -0.44 -12.27 -11.11
C GLU A 17 -1.56 -12.68 -10.17
N ASP A 18 -2.40 -13.61 -10.62
CA ASP A 18 -3.47 -14.15 -9.78
C ASP A 18 -2.91 -14.82 -8.52
N GLY A 19 -3.46 -14.44 -7.38
CA GLY A 19 -3.00 -14.91 -6.07
C GLY A 19 -1.94 -14.05 -5.40
N ASP A 20 -1.33 -13.10 -6.11
CA ASP A 20 -0.38 -12.18 -5.51
C ASP A 20 -1.06 -11.25 -4.49
N ILE A 21 -0.38 -11.02 -3.40
CA ILE A 21 -0.81 -10.06 -2.38
C ILE A 21 -0.07 -8.75 -2.60
N LEU A 22 -0.80 -7.69 -2.93
CA LEU A 22 -0.25 -6.42 -3.39
C LEU A 22 0.86 -5.89 -2.48
N HIS A 23 0.60 -5.74 -1.20
CA HIS A 23 1.57 -5.14 -0.29
C HIS A 23 2.83 -6.02 -0.10
N GLU A 24 2.67 -7.33 -0.07
CA GLU A 24 3.80 -8.26 0.06
C GLU A 24 4.73 -8.19 -1.16
N GLU A 25 4.16 -8.16 -2.35
CA GLU A 25 4.94 -8.07 -3.59
C GLU A 25 5.64 -6.71 -3.73
N ILE A 26 4.99 -5.64 -3.32
CA ILE A 26 5.60 -4.30 -3.32
C ILE A 26 6.75 -4.21 -2.30
N GLU A 27 6.55 -4.73 -1.11
CA GLU A 27 7.61 -4.76 -0.07
C GLU A 27 8.82 -5.59 -0.51
N LYS A 28 8.56 -6.74 -1.13
CA LYS A 28 9.60 -7.61 -1.68
C LYS A 28 10.40 -6.90 -2.79
N LEU A 29 9.71 -6.27 -3.73
CA LEU A 29 10.35 -5.50 -4.79
C LEU A 29 11.22 -4.39 -4.21
N ALA A 30 10.70 -3.67 -3.23
CA ALA A 30 11.41 -2.58 -2.58
C ALA A 30 12.69 -3.07 -1.89
N ALA A 31 12.62 -4.19 -1.17
CA ALA A 31 13.77 -4.80 -0.52
C ALA A 31 14.82 -5.24 -1.54
N GLU A 32 14.42 -5.93 -2.60
CA GLU A 32 15.32 -6.43 -3.63
C GLU A 32 16.02 -5.32 -4.42
N ASN A 33 15.41 -4.15 -4.54
CA ASN A 33 15.92 -3.03 -5.34
C ASN A 33 16.41 -1.85 -4.49
N GLY A 34 16.45 -1.98 -3.18
CA GLY A 34 16.92 -0.93 -2.29
C GLY A 34 16.07 0.33 -2.32
N ILE A 35 14.77 0.19 -2.53
CA ILE A 35 13.84 1.31 -2.55
C ILE A 35 13.48 1.70 -1.12
N ARG A 36 13.79 2.92 -0.75
CA ARG A 36 13.52 3.43 0.61
C ARG A 36 12.28 4.30 0.69
N ALA A 37 11.92 4.93 -0.39
CA ALA A 37 10.71 5.74 -0.48
C ALA A 37 10.18 5.70 -1.91
N ALA A 38 8.88 5.57 -2.05
CA ALA A 38 8.24 5.56 -3.35
C ALA A 38 6.78 6.01 -3.23
N ALA A 39 6.27 6.50 -4.34
CA ALA A 39 4.83 6.60 -4.56
C ALA A 39 4.41 5.50 -5.53
N LEU A 40 3.20 5.02 -5.40
CA LEU A 40 2.67 4.00 -6.30
C LEU A 40 1.25 4.32 -6.77
N LEU A 41 0.98 3.89 -7.97
CA LEU A 41 -0.35 3.90 -8.57
C LEU A 41 -0.72 2.45 -8.88
N ALA A 42 -1.90 2.04 -8.50
CA ALA A 42 -2.39 0.70 -8.75
C ALA A 42 -3.76 0.74 -9.43
N VAL A 43 -3.93 -0.06 -10.46
CA VAL A 43 -5.21 -0.27 -11.13
C VAL A 43 -5.39 -1.75 -11.41
N GLY A 44 -6.60 -2.25 -11.22
CA GLY A 44 -6.89 -3.65 -11.50
C GLY A 44 -8.08 -4.16 -10.73
N GLY A 45 -8.18 -5.48 -10.64
CA GLY A 45 -9.23 -6.14 -9.88
C GLY A 45 -8.76 -6.62 -8.52
N ALA A 46 -9.63 -6.57 -7.55
CA ALA A 46 -9.46 -7.23 -6.26
C ALA A 46 -10.51 -8.34 -6.13
N ASP A 47 -10.04 -9.52 -5.76
CA ASP A 47 -10.91 -10.69 -5.67
C ASP A 47 -11.71 -10.71 -4.37
N THR A 48 -12.77 -11.50 -4.38
CA THR A 48 -13.57 -11.81 -3.19
C THR A 48 -12.66 -12.30 -2.06
N GLY A 49 -12.89 -11.81 -0.87
CA GLY A 49 -12.08 -12.14 0.30
C GLY A 49 -10.86 -11.25 0.52
N SER A 50 -10.55 -10.35 -0.42
CA SER A 50 -9.52 -9.34 -0.19
C SER A 50 -9.88 -8.48 1.02
N THR A 51 -8.90 -8.20 1.86
CA THR A 51 -9.11 -7.42 3.08
C THR A 51 -8.54 -6.02 2.93
N LEU A 52 -9.37 -5.03 3.19
CA LEU A 52 -8.97 -3.63 3.27
C LEU A 52 -8.87 -3.22 4.72
N VAL A 53 -7.78 -2.54 5.05
CA VAL A 53 -7.62 -1.93 6.37
C VAL A 53 -7.84 -0.43 6.22
N VAL A 54 -8.94 0.06 6.81
CA VAL A 54 -9.41 1.43 6.59
C VAL A 54 -9.47 2.19 7.91
N GLY A 55 -8.37 2.82 8.29
CA GLY A 55 -8.32 3.66 9.47
C GLY A 55 -8.67 2.94 10.79
N PRO A 56 -8.91 3.68 11.85
CA PRO A 56 -9.30 3.11 13.14
C PRO A 56 -10.78 2.72 13.17
N ALA A 57 -11.09 1.61 13.84
CA ALA A 57 -12.47 1.16 14.05
C ALA A 57 -13.30 2.18 14.84
N GLU A 58 -12.66 2.84 15.79
CA GLU A 58 -13.25 3.94 16.55
C GLU A 58 -12.29 5.13 16.53
N GLY A 59 -12.77 6.29 16.22
CA GLY A 59 -12.00 7.50 15.95
C GLY A 59 -10.84 7.72 16.90
N ARG A 60 -10.81 8.41 17.91
CA ARG A 60 -9.64 8.80 18.71
C ARG A 60 -9.30 7.88 19.87
N THR A 61 -9.80 6.66 19.89
CA THR A 61 -9.51 5.69 20.95
C THR A 61 -8.09 5.15 20.89
N LYS A 62 -7.52 4.87 22.04
CA LYS A 62 -6.23 4.18 22.17
C LYS A 62 -6.38 2.93 23.03
N PRO A 63 -5.77 1.80 22.67
CA PRO A 63 -4.98 1.56 21.46
C PRO A 63 -5.82 1.65 20.18
N ILE A 64 -5.16 1.98 19.07
CA ILE A 64 -5.83 2.04 17.77
C ILE A 64 -6.11 0.62 17.29
N VAL A 65 -7.37 0.31 17.08
CA VAL A 65 -7.81 -0.95 16.49
C VAL A 65 -8.18 -0.65 15.03
N PRO A 66 -7.52 -1.29 14.05
CA PRO A 66 -7.83 -1.05 12.65
C PRO A 66 -9.21 -1.60 12.29
N LEU A 67 -9.92 -0.86 11.46
CA LEU A 67 -11.15 -1.33 10.85
C LEU A 67 -10.81 -2.14 9.61
N GLU A 68 -11.21 -3.39 9.59
CA GLU A 68 -11.05 -4.27 8.45
C GLU A 68 -12.34 -4.38 7.67
N HIS A 69 -12.24 -4.34 6.35
CA HIS A 69 -13.33 -4.57 5.44
C HIS A 69 -12.97 -5.68 4.46
N ILE A 70 -13.74 -6.76 4.48
CA ILE A 70 -13.53 -7.90 3.59
C ILE A 70 -14.46 -7.75 2.40
N LEU A 71 -13.90 -7.82 1.20
CA LEU A 71 -14.67 -7.71 -0.03
C LEU A 71 -15.53 -8.95 -0.22
N ASP A 72 -16.81 -8.73 -0.44
CA ASP A 72 -17.82 -9.78 -0.64
C ASP A 72 -18.00 -10.18 -2.11
N ASN A 73 -17.28 -9.55 -3.00
CA ASN A 73 -17.33 -9.79 -4.44
C ASN A 73 -16.02 -9.35 -5.09
N VAL A 74 -15.92 -9.44 -6.40
CA VAL A 74 -14.84 -8.88 -7.19
C VAL A 74 -15.10 -7.40 -7.43
N TYR A 75 -14.09 -6.57 -7.22
CA TYR A 75 -14.18 -5.12 -7.39
C TYR A 75 -13.08 -4.61 -8.30
N GLU A 76 -13.37 -3.59 -9.08
CA GLU A 76 -12.35 -2.78 -9.72
C GLU A 76 -11.67 -1.87 -8.68
N VAL A 77 -10.37 -1.77 -8.76
CA VAL A 77 -9.56 -1.01 -7.81
C VAL A 77 -8.73 0.00 -8.56
N ALA A 78 -8.78 1.23 -8.10
CA ALA A 78 -7.81 2.26 -8.43
C ALA A 78 -7.28 2.84 -7.12
N GLY A 79 -5.98 2.84 -6.96
CA GLY A 79 -5.39 3.26 -5.70
C GLY A 79 -4.10 4.04 -5.88
N VAL A 80 -3.84 4.88 -4.92
CA VAL A 80 -2.55 5.55 -4.76
C VAL A 80 -1.98 5.17 -3.41
N GLY A 81 -0.70 5.02 -3.33
CA GLY A 81 -0.04 4.64 -2.09
C GLY A 81 1.34 5.24 -1.95
N THR A 82 1.87 5.09 -0.77
CA THR A 82 3.25 5.46 -0.46
C THR A 82 3.94 4.30 0.23
N LEU A 83 5.23 4.21 0.01
CA LEU A 83 6.10 3.23 0.62
C LEU A 83 7.27 3.95 1.26
N PHE A 84 7.54 3.64 2.51
CA PHE A 84 8.71 4.14 3.24
C PHE A 84 9.39 2.99 3.96
N SER A 85 10.73 3.02 4.00
CA SER A 85 11.47 2.13 4.89
C SER A 85 11.29 2.57 6.34
N ASP A 86 11.32 1.61 7.26
CA ASP A 86 11.33 1.93 8.68
C ASP A 86 12.67 2.56 9.12
N ASP A 87 12.67 3.18 10.30
CA ASP A 87 13.83 3.86 10.86
C ASP A 87 14.93 2.89 11.34
N THR A 88 14.65 1.60 11.40
CA THR A 88 15.61 0.60 11.87
C THR A 88 16.63 0.20 10.82
N GLY A 89 16.41 0.60 9.57
CA GLY A 89 17.28 0.26 8.45
C GLY A 89 17.35 -1.22 8.13
N LYS A 90 16.47 -2.04 8.72
CA LYS A 90 16.38 -3.45 8.38
C LYS A 90 15.89 -3.62 6.96
N GLN A 91 16.72 -4.23 6.14
CA GLN A 91 16.32 -4.64 4.80
C GLN A 91 15.12 -5.58 4.89
N GLY A 92 14.06 -5.22 4.21
CA GLY A 92 12.84 -6.02 4.15
C GLY A 92 11.75 -5.64 5.14
N SER A 93 11.98 -4.70 6.03
CA SER A 93 10.95 -4.16 6.92
C SER A 93 10.50 -2.79 6.41
N HIS A 94 9.44 -2.75 5.65
CA HIS A 94 8.84 -1.52 5.19
C HIS A 94 7.53 -1.32 5.96
N THR A 95 7.53 -0.35 6.85
CA THR A 95 6.35 0.05 7.58
C THR A 95 5.79 1.34 7.00
N GLY A 96 4.52 1.39 6.81
CA GLY A 96 3.82 2.61 6.44
C GLY A 96 3.48 2.70 4.97
N HIS A 97 2.57 1.88 4.52
CA HIS A 97 1.87 2.13 3.29
C HIS A 97 0.47 2.59 3.63
N LEU A 98 0.14 3.72 3.08
CA LEU A 98 -1.23 4.19 3.05
C LEU A 98 -1.74 3.93 1.63
N VAL A 99 -2.54 2.92 1.47
CA VAL A 99 -3.23 2.67 0.21
C VAL A 99 -4.62 3.24 0.35
N HIS A 100 -4.89 4.33 -0.33
CA HIS A 100 -6.25 4.79 -0.52
C HIS A 100 -6.82 4.09 -1.73
N ILE A 101 -7.76 3.21 -1.48
CA ILE A 101 -8.50 2.54 -2.54
C ILE A 101 -9.75 3.36 -2.80
N ILE A 102 -9.82 3.95 -3.97
CA ILE A 102 -11.06 4.54 -4.45
C ILE A 102 -11.77 3.41 -5.17
N GLN A 103 -12.84 2.96 -4.55
CA GLN A 103 -13.70 1.96 -5.14
C GLN A 103 -14.58 2.63 -6.18
N ASP A 104 -14.49 2.17 -7.42
CA ASP A 104 -15.49 2.43 -8.43
C ASP A 104 -16.37 1.20 -8.59
N VAL A 105 -17.62 1.44 -8.69
CA VAL A 105 -18.64 0.38 -8.79
C VAL A 105 -18.93 0.10 -10.26
#